data_26431081d67fe2c15a3e327e55eb4e5a
#
_entry.id   26431081d67fe2c15a3e327e55eb4e5a
#
_cell.length_a   1.000
_cell.length_b   1.000
_cell.length_c   1.000
_cell.angle_alpha   90.00
_cell.angle_beta   90.00
_cell.angle_gamma   90.00
#
_symmetry.space_group_name_H-M   'P 1'
#
loop_
_entity.id
_entity.type
_entity.pdbx_description
1 polymer ?
#
loop_
_entity_poly.entity_id
_entity_poly.type
_entity_poly.pdbx_seq_one_letter_code
_entity_poly.pdbx_strand_id
1 'polypeptide(L)'
;MARKMKTMDGNHAAAHASYAYSDVAAIYPITPSSVMAEATDEWATQGRKNIFGQEVQVTEMQSEAGAAGAVHGSLAAGALTTTYTASQGLLLMIPNLYKIAGEQLPGVINVSARALASHALSIFGDHSDVMACRQTGCAMLCESSVQEVMDLTPVAHLAAIKGKVPFINFFDGFRTSHEIQKIETWDYEDLKDMADMDAIQAFRDHALNPNHPCQRGSAQNPDIFFQAREACNPFYDALPAVVQEYMDKVNEKIGTDYKLFNYYGAEDAEHIIIAMGSVNDTIEETIDYLAAAGKKVGVVKVRLYRPFCAQALIDAIPDSVKQISVLDRTKEPGALGEPLYLDVVAALKDSKFKDVKIFTGRYGLGSKDTTPAQIVAVYENTTKEKFTIGIVDDVTNLSLETGAPIVTTPEGTTNCKFWGLGA
;
A
#
# COMPACT_ATOMS: atom_id res chain seq x y z
N MET A 1 14.67 -15.75 -18.41
CA MET A 1 13.57 -16.48 -19.13
C MET A 1 12.29 -15.65 -18.98
N ALA A 2 11.33 -15.75 -19.92
CA ALA A 2 10.05 -15.09 -19.73
C ALA A 2 9.34 -15.68 -18.50
N ARG A 3 8.81 -14.83 -17.62
CA ARG A 3 8.03 -15.24 -16.44
C ARG A 3 6.76 -15.98 -16.87
N LYS A 4 6.26 -16.85 -16.01
CA LYS A 4 5.02 -17.57 -16.28
C LYS A 4 3.84 -16.63 -16.13
N MET A 5 2.95 -16.63 -17.13
CA MET A 5 1.68 -15.89 -17.06
C MET A 5 0.62 -16.74 -16.33
N LYS A 6 -0.09 -16.11 -15.39
CA LYS A 6 -1.26 -16.71 -14.72
C LYS A 6 -2.37 -15.68 -14.63
N THR A 7 -3.61 -16.17 -14.66
CA THR A 7 -4.79 -15.35 -14.38
C THR A 7 -5.10 -15.46 -12.89
N MET A 8 -5.13 -14.32 -12.20
CA MET A 8 -5.43 -14.26 -10.76
C MET A 8 -5.87 -12.85 -10.37
N ASP A 9 -6.38 -12.72 -9.16
CA ASP A 9 -6.68 -11.44 -8.53
C ASP A 9 -5.55 -10.93 -7.62
N GLY A 10 -5.71 -9.71 -7.09
CA GLY A 10 -4.71 -9.10 -6.21
C GLY A 10 -4.52 -9.86 -4.89
N ASN A 11 -5.57 -10.44 -4.33
CA ASN A 11 -5.46 -11.27 -3.13
C ASN A 11 -4.58 -12.50 -3.36
N HIS A 12 -4.78 -13.23 -4.45
CA HIS A 12 -3.95 -14.39 -4.80
C HIS A 12 -2.51 -13.97 -5.11
N ALA A 13 -2.30 -12.79 -5.73
CA ALA A 13 -0.98 -12.26 -5.99
C ALA A 13 -0.21 -11.96 -4.68
N ALA A 14 -0.85 -11.28 -3.73
CA ALA A 14 -0.28 -11.01 -2.41
C ALA A 14 -0.02 -12.30 -1.61
N ALA A 15 -0.99 -13.21 -1.59
CA ALA A 15 -0.83 -14.51 -0.93
C ALA A 15 0.33 -15.31 -1.51
N HIS A 16 0.49 -15.33 -2.85
CA HIS A 16 1.59 -16.04 -3.53
C HIS A 16 2.96 -15.53 -3.08
N ALA A 17 3.14 -14.22 -3.04
CA ALA A 17 4.41 -13.61 -2.66
C ALA A 17 4.67 -13.71 -1.14
N SER A 18 3.66 -13.46 -0.31
CA SER A 18 3.81 -13.52 1.15
C SER A 18 4.04 -14.96 1.65
N TYR A 19 3.41 -15.96 1.03
CA TYR A 19 3.65 -17.37 1.35
C TYR A 19 5.13 -17.75 1.21
N ALA A 20 5.81 -17.22 0.18
CA ALA A 20 7.21 -17.51 -0.08
C ALA A 20 8.13 -17.15 1.11
N TYR A 21 7.85 -16.05 1.79
CA TYR A 21 8.71 -15.49 2.84
C TYR A 21 8.20 -15.75 4.26
N SER A 22 7.12 -16.50 4.44
CA SER A 22 6.52 -16.73 5.76
C SER A 22 6.78 -18.13 6.29
N ASP A 23 7.14 -18.23 7.57
CA ASP A 23 7.12 -19.47 8.33
C ASP A 23 5.72 -19.72 8.91
N VAL A 24 5.04 -18.65 9.30
CA VAL A 24 3.72 -18.68 9.96
C VAL A 24 2.77 -17.65 9.34
N ALA A 25 1.51 -18.02 9.20
CA ALA A 25 0.41 -17.08 8.95
C ALA A 25 -0.61 -17.19 10.09
N ALA A 26 -0.77 -16.12 10.86
CA ALA A 26 -1.82 -16.04 11.88
C ALA A 26 -2.98 -15.24 11.31
N ILE A 27 -4.15 -15.87 11.17
CA ILE A 27 -5.27 -15.34 10.39
C ILE A 27 -6.55 -15.19 11.20
N TYR A 28 -7.38 -14.26 10.81
CA TYR A 28 -8.81 -14.19 11.09
C TYR A 28 -9.48 -13.53 9.89
N PRO A 29 -10.11 -14.33 8.99
CA PRO A 29 -10.57 -13.84 7.70
C PRO A 29 -11.61 -12.72 7.79
N ILE A 30 -11.44 -11.67 7.01
CA ILE A 30 -12.37 -10.57 6.85
C ILE A 30 -12.42 -10.12 5.39
N THR A 31 -13.62 -9.90 4.85
CA THR A 31 -13.83 -9.37 3.49
C THR A 31 -13.27 -7.93 3.37
N PRO A 32 -12.53 -7.59 2.30
CA PRO A 32 -12.23 -8.35 1.08
C PRO A 32 -10.91 -9.15 1.13
N SER A 33 -10.23 -9.26 2.27
CA SER A 33 -8.92 -9.91 2.40
C SER A 33 -8.98 -11.43 2.64
N SER A 34 -10.17 -12.00 2.89
CA SER A 34 -10.35 -13.43 3.23
C SER A 34 -9.66 -14.37 2.26
N VAL A 35 -9.71 -14.08 0.97
CA VAL A 35 -9.12 -14.90 -0.10
C VAL A 35 -7.61 -15.10 0.09
N MET A 36 -6.88 -14.13 0.63
CA MET A 36 -5.45 -14.29 0.94
C MET A 36 -5.22 -15.37 2.00
N ALA A 37 -6.03 -15.35 3.06
CA ALA A 37 -5.96 -16.32 4.15
C ALA A 37 -6.36 -17.72 3.66
N GLU A 38 -7.46 -17.83 2.93
CA GLU A 38 -7.98 -19.07 2.36
C GLU A 38 -6.97 -19.73 1.40
N ALA A 39 -6.38 -18.93 0.48
CA ALA A 39 -5.37 -19.44 -0.44
C ALA A 39 -4.11 -19.93 0.30
N THR A 40 -3.69 -19.20 1.34
CA THR A 40 -2.52 -19.62 2.15
C THR A 40 -2.78 -20.92 2.88
N ASP A 41 -3.95 -21.09 3.47
CA ASP A 41 -4.34 -22.33 4.16
C ASP A 41 -4.47 -23.51 3.19
N GLU A 42 -5.12 -23.31 2.05
CA GLU A 42 -5.23 -24.32 1.00
C GLU A 42 -3.84 -24.79 0.53
N TRP A 43 -2.94 -23.85 0.24
CA TRP A 43 -1.60 -24.22 -0.24
C TRP A 43 -0.76 -24.91 0.83
N ALA A 44 -0.91 -24.53 2.10
CA ALA A 44 -0.25 -25.23 3.20
C ALA A 44 -0.75 -26.68 3.33
N THR A 45 -2.07 -26.90 3.28
CA THR A 45 -2.65 -28.24 3.35
C THR A 45 -2.30 -29.11 2.12
N GLN A 46 -2.05 -28.51 0.97
CA GLN A 46 -1.56 -29.17 -0.25
C GLN A 46 -0.05 -29.49 -0.21
N GLY A 47 0.66 -29.10 0.86
CA GLY A 47 2.09 -29.36 1.02
C GLY A 47 3.01 -28.42 0.25
N ARG A 48 2.51 -27.23 -0.18
CA ARG A 48 3.34 -26.23 -0.86
C ARG A 48 4.45 -25.75 0.06
N LYS A 49 5.66 -25.66 -0.47
CA LYS A 49 6.83 -25.22 0.29
C LYS A 49 7.11 -23.73 0.03
N ASN A 50 7.50 -23.02 1.09
CA ASN A 50 8.07 -21.67 1.03
C ASN A 50 9.53 -21.72 0.53
N ILE A 51 10.22 -20.57 0.47
CA ILE A 51 11.63 -20.50 0.02
C ILE A 51 12.60 -21.23 0.96
N PHE A 52 12.18 -21.55 2.18
CA PHE A 52 12.96 -22.28 3.19
C PHE A 52 12.75 -23.81 3.11
N GLY A 53 11.87 -24.27 2.19
CA GLY A 53 11.55 -25.68 2.02
C GLY A 53 10.54 -26.21 3.04
N GLN A 54 9.79 -25.36 3.72
CA GLN A 54 8.80 -25.68 4.75
C GLN A 54 7.40 -25.30 4.28
N GLU A 55 6.38 -25.98 4.79
CA GLU A 55 4.99 -25.53 4.70
C GLU A 55 4.79 -24.37 5.66
N VAL A 56 3.98 -23.38 5.25
CA VAL A 56 3.59 -22.29 6.15
C VAL A 56 2.63 -22.85 7.21
N GLN A 57 2.94 -22.60 8.47
CA GLN A 57 2.03 -22.96 9.56
C GLN A 57 0.91 -21.94 9.65
N VAL A 58 -0.28 -22.33 9.25
CA VAL A 58 -1.47 -21.48 9.33
C VAL A 58 -2.18 -21.70 10.66
N THR A 59 -2.52 -20.61 11.34
CA THR A 59 -3.27 -20.64 12.60
C THR A 59 -4.42 -19.64 12.53
N GLU A 60 -5.65 -20.16 12.56
CA GLU A 60 -6.84 -19.31 12.65
C GLU A 60 -7.10 -18.96 14.12
N MET A 61 -7.28 -17.66 14.35
CA MET A 61 -7.52 -17.10 15.68
C MET A 61 -9.00 -16.80 15.86
N GLN A 62 -9.37 -16.15 16.96
CA GLN A 62 -10.77 -15.85 17.32
C GLN A 62 -11.13 -14.38 17.10
N SER A 63 -10.15 -13.57 16.74
CA SER A 63 -10.30 -12.16 16.36
C SER A 63 -9.01 -11.65 15.72
N GLU A 64 -9.10 -10.53 15.02
CA GLU A 64 -7.92 -9.87 14.45
C GLU A 64 -6.93 -9.42 15.54
N ALA A 65 -7.42 -9.01 16.70
CA ALA A 65 -6.56 -8.69 17.85
C ALA A 65 -5.78 -9.93 18.32
N GLY A 66 -6.43 -11.10 18.33
CA GLY A 66 -5.80 -12.39 18.62
C GLY A 66 -4.77 -12.77 17.54
N ALA A 67 -5.10 -12.60 16.26
CA ALA A 67 -4.20 -12.83 15.16
C ALA A 67 -2.94 -11.93 15.27
N ALA A 68 -3.11 -10.64 15.55
CA ALA A 68 -1.98 -9.71 15.74
C ALA A 68 -1.13 -10.07 16.98
N GLY A 69 -1.75 -10.58 18.05
CA GLY A 69 -1.03 -11.11 19.23
C GLY A 69 -0.21 -12.36 18.87
N ALA A 70 -0.75 -13.26 18.05
CA ALA A 70 -0.04 -14.44 17.56
C ALA A 70 1.11 -14.03 16.60
N VAL A 71 0.89 -13.06 15.71
CA VAL A 71 1.95 -12.47 14.87
C VAL A 71 3.09 -11.93 15.73
N HIS A 72 2.78 -11.13 16.74
CA HIS A 72 3.79 -10.57 17.64
C HIS A 72 4.59 -11.66 18.37
N GLY A 73 3.92 -12.64 18.97
CA GLY A 73 4.56 -13.73 19.68
C GLY A 73 5.43 -14.62 18.78
N SER A 74 4.94 -14.93 17.58
CA SER A 74 5.64 -15.73 16.58
C SER A 74 6.90 -15.02 16.06
N LEU A 75 6.81 -13.73 15.74
CA LEU A 75 7.97 -12.91 15.35
C LEU A 75 8.99 -12.83 16.50
N ALA A 76 8.55 -12.64 17.75
CA ALA A 76 9.44 -12.63 18.91
C ALA A 76 10.14 -13.97 19.12
N ALA A 77 9.51 -15.07 18.73
CA ALA A 77 10.10 -16.41 18.73
C ALA A 77 11.01 -16.71 17.51
N GLY A 78 11.19 -15.75 16.60
CA GLY A 78 12.10 -15.87 15.45
C GLY A 78 11.51 -16.51 14.20
N ALA A 79 10.18 -16.64 14.12
CA ALA A 79 9.50 -17.10 12.92
C ALA A 79 9.01 -15.90 12.08
N LEU A 80 9.33 -15.87 10.80
CA LEU A 80 8.82 -14.87 9.86
C LEU A 80 7.33 -15.05 9.71
N THR A 81 6.56 -14.04 10.08
CA THR A 81 5.11 -14.16 10.23
C THR A 81 4.38 -13.07 9.47
N THR A 82 3.31 -13.48 8.77
CA THR A 82 2.38 -12.59 8.07
C THR A 82 0.95 -12.73 8.59
N THR A 83 0.11 -11.77 8.25
CA THR A 83 -1.35 -11.82 8.44
C THR A 83 -2.05 -11.05 7.33
N TYR A 84 -3.35 -11.28 7.20
CA TYR A 84 -4.21 -10.72 6.16
C TYR A 84 -5.44 -10.10 6.83
N THR A 85 -5.75 -8.84 6.51
CA THR A 85 -6.85 -8.14 7.18
C THR A 85 -7.39 -6.97 6.37
N ALA A 86 -8.41 -6.30 6.90
CA ALA A 86 -9.03 -5.11 6.34
C ALA A 86 -9.85 -4.37 7.40
N SER A 87 -10.16 -3.08 7.19
CA SER A 87 -11.20 -2.33 7.89
C SER A 87 -11.06 -2.38 9.43
N GLN A 88 -12.17 -2.66 10.14
CA GLN A 88 -12.17 -2.78 11.59
C GLN A 88 -11.18 -3.84 12.10
N GLY A 89 -10.94 -4.90 11.33
CA GLY A 89 -9.95 -5.92 11.67
C GLY A 89 -8.55 -5.34 11.81
N LEU A 90 -8.14 -4.49 10.87
CA LEU A 90 -6.86 -3.79 10.96
C LEU A 90 -6.82 -2.86 12.18
N LEU A 91 -7.92 -2.16 12.49
CA LEU A 91 -7.98 -1.29 13.67
C LEU A 91 -7.86 -2.07 14.99
N LEU A 92 -8.40 -3.28 15.07
CA LEU A 92 -8.24 -4.15 16.24
C LEU A 92 -6.80 -4.61 16.43
N MET A 93 -5.98 -4.57 15.39
CA MET A 93 -4.55 -4.89 15.46
C MET A 93 -3.66 -3.74 15.97
N ILE A 94 -4.16 -2.48 15.98
CA ILE A 94 -3.36 -1.28 16.27
C ILE A 94 -2.49 -1.40 17.52
N PRO A 95 -2.97 -1.84 18.70
CA PRO A 95 -2.13 -1.97 19.88
C PRO A 95 -0.93 -2.90 19.66
N ASN A 96 -1.12 -4.00 18.93
CA ASN A 96 -0.04 -4.93 18.59
C ASN A 96 0.89 -4.38 17.49
N LEU A 97 0.37 -3.59 16.53
CA LEU A 97 1.20 -2.94 15.52
C LEU A 97 2.22 -1.99 16.16
N TYR A 98 1.80 -1.20 17.17
CA TYR A 98 2.73 -0.40 17.97
C TYR A 98 3.80 -1.23 18.67
N LYS A 99 3.44 -2.42 19.17
CA LYS A 99 4.38 -3.34 19.83
C LYS A 99 5.36 -3.94 18.83
N ILE A 100 4.88 -4.46 17.72
CA ILE A 100 5.68 -5.07 16.67
C ILE A 100 6.68 -4.04 16.11
N ALA A 101 6.22 -2.81 15.82
CA ALA A 101 7.07 -1.72 15.35
C ALA A 101 8.07 -1.27 16.40
N GLY A 102 7.64 -1.09 17.66
CA GLY A 102 8.51 -0.67 18.77
C GLY A 102 9.57 -1.69 19.14
N GLU A 103 9.33 -2.97 18.89
CA GLU A 103 10.30 -4.06 19.09
C GLU A 103 11.10 -4.39 17.81
N GLN A 104 10.90 -3.63 16.73
CA GLN A 104 11.62 -3.77 15.46
C GLN A 104 11.51 -5.19 14.86
N LEU A 105 10.31 -5.76 14.90
CA LEU A 105 10.02 -7.09 14.40
C LEU A 105 9.52 -7.01 12.95
N PRO A 106 10.06 -7.83 12.02
CA PRO A 106 9.80 -7.72 10.58
C PRO A 106 8.48 -8.39 10.14
N GLY A 107 7.36 -8.06 10.77
CA GLY A 107 6.05 -8.56 10.38
C GLY A 107 5.52 -7.85 9.13
N VAL A 108 4.80 -8.58 8.27
CA VAL A 108 4.09 -7.99 7.14
C VAL A 108 2.60 -8.25 7.29
N ILE A 109 1.84 -7.18 7.30
CA ILE A 109 0.39 -7.16 7.35
C ILE A 109 -0.11 -6.81 5.94
N ASN A 110 -0.70 -7.78 5.24
CA ASN A 110 -1.25 -7.57 3.91
C ASN A 110 -2.71 -7.12 4.03
N VAL A 111 -3.05 -6.00 3.40
CA VAL A 111 -4.34 -5.34 3.59
C VAL A 111 -5.02 -5.07 2.26
N SER A 112 -6.19 -5.66 2.06
CA SER A 112 -7.12 -5.22 1.02
C SER A 112 -7.94 -4.07 1.58
N ALA A 113 -7.49 -2.84 1.37
CA ALA A 113 -7.98 -1.65 2.06
C ALA A 113 -9.50 -1.45 1.90
N ARG A 114 -10.20 -1.26 3.01
CA ARG A 114 -11.66 -1.19 3.08
C ARG A 114 -12.12 -0.07 4.00
N ALA A 115 -13.24 0.57 3.61
CA ALA A 115 -13.91 1.59 4.39
C ALA A 115 -14.16 1.17 5.85
N LEU A 116 -14.03 2.11 6.77
CA LEU A 116 -14.39 1.93 8.17
C LEU A 116 -15.88 2.19 8.37
N ALA A 117 -16.53 1.36 9.20
CA ALA A 117 -17.87 1.65 9.66
C ALA A 117 -17.87 2.94 10.48
N SER A 118 -18.69 3.92 10.06
CA SER A 118 -18.85 5.21 10.73
C SER A 118 -20.34 5.58 10.82
N HIS A 119 -20.84 6.46 9.94
CA HIS A 119 -22.28 6.74 9.85
C HIS A 119 -23.07 5.54 9.28
N ALA A 120 -22.42 4.68 8.51
CA ALA A 120 -22.96 3.43 7.99
C ALA A 120 -21.82 2.42 7.79
N LEU A 121 -22.17 1.15 7.64
CA LEU A 121 -21.25 0.11 7.20
C LEU A 121 -21.11 0.15 5.68
N SER A 122 -19.87 0.11 5.19
CA SER A 122 -19.55 -0.22 3.80
C SER A 122 -18.49 -1.31 3.78
N ILE A 123 -18.72 -2.35 2.98
CA ILE A 123 -17.72 -3.41 2.77
C ILE A 123 -16.73 -3.05 1.66
N PHE A 124 -17.00 -1.98 0.90
CA PHE A 124 -16.23 -1.58 -0.26
C PHE A 124 -14.98 -0.77 0.11
N GLY A 125 -14.03 -0.70 -0.85
CA GLY A 125 -12.70 -0.18 -0.62
C GLY A 125 -12.62 1.34 -0.48
N ASP A 126 -11.80 1.78 0.46
CA ASP A 126 -11.12 3.07 0.54
C ASP A 126 -9.91 2.91 1.50
N HIS A 127 -9.18 4.00 1.74
CA HIS A 127 -7.95 3.94 2.54
C HIS A 127 -8.14 4.36 4.01
N SER A 128 -9.37 4.47 4.51
CA SER A 128 -9.62 4.94 5.88
C SER A 128 -9.01 4.03 6.95
N ASP A 129 -8.98 2.72 6.72
CA ASP A 129 -8.39 1.74 7.63
C ASP A 129 -6.86 1.86 7.71
N VAL A 130 -6.17 1.87 6.58
CA VAL A 130 -4.69 1.99 6.55
C VAL A 130 -4.24 3.36 7.03
N MET A 131 -4.98 4.44 6.72
CA MET A 131 -4.67 5.78 7.20
C MET A 131 -4.83 5.93 8.71
N ALA A 132 -5.75 5.19 9.33
CA ALA A 132 -5.85 5.12 10.79
C ALA A 132 -4.61 4.49 11.45
N CYS A 133 -3.86 3.67 10.71
CA CYS A 133 -2.66 2.99 11.18
C CYS A 133 -1.35 3.74 10.88
N ARG A 134 -1.37 4.87 10.16
CA ARG A 134 -0.18 5.59 9.68
C ARG A 134 0.81 6.04 10.77
N GLN A 135 0.37 6.11 12.03
CA GLN A 135 1.18 6.52 13.17
C GLN A 135 1.70 5.36 14.03
N THR A 136 1.41 4.10 13.66
CA THR A 136 1.79 2.92 14.47
C THR A 136 3.28 2.61 14.46
N GLY A 137 4.01 3.15 13.48
CA GLY A 137 5.41 2.84 13.22
C GLY A 137 5.61 1.73 12.19
N CYS A 138 4.54 1.16 11.63
CA CYS A 138 4.66 0.30 10.46
C CYS A 138 5.00 1.12 9.23
N ALA A 139 5.91 0.63 8.39
CA ALA A 139 6.06 1.13 7.04
C ALA A 139 4.80 0.83 6.22
N MET A 140 4.52 1.66 5.21
CA MET A 140 3.31 1.52 4.41
C MET A 140 3.67 1.55 2.93
N LEU A 141 3.48 0.41 2.26
CA LEU A 141 3.69 0.24 0.83
C LEU A 141 2.34 0.06 0.13
N CYS A 142 2.08 0.86 -0.90
CA CYS A 142 0.83 0.87 -1.67
C CYS A 142 1.05 0.38 -3.09
N GLU A 143 0.17 -0.49 -3.56
CA GLU A 143 0.21 -1.05 -4.91
C GLU A 143 -1.03 -0.63 -5.70
N SER A 144 -0.87 -0.37 -7.01
CA SER A 144 -1.94 0.15 -7.87
C SER A 144 -2.69 -0.95 -8.60
N SER A 145 -2.00 -2.00 -9.08
CA SER A 145 -2.58 -3.06 -9.92
C SER A 145 -2.26 -4.45 -9.40
N VAL A 146 -2.93 -5.46 -9.95
CA VAL A 146 -2.66 -6.88 -9.63
C VAL A 146 -1.20 -7.26 -9.93
N GLN A 147 -0.63 -6.72 -11.02
CA GLN A 147 0.79 -6.95 -11.34
C GLN A 147 1.70 -6.28 -10.31
N GLU A 148 1.42 -5.05 -9.90
CA GLU A 148 2.21 -4.39 -8.85
C GLU A 148 2.13 -5.15 -7.51
N VAL A 149 0.97 -5.68 -7.15
CA VAL A 149 0.84 -6.55 -5.96
C VAL A 149 1.76 -7.76 -6.03
N MET A 150 1.80 -8.44 -7.19
CA MET A 150 2.71 -9.57 -7.40
C MET A 150 4.18 -9.16 -7.28
N ASP A 151 4.54 -8.00 -7.82
CA ASP A 151 5.92 -7.56 -7.94
C ASP A 151 6.45 -6.87 -6.66
N LEU A 152 5.62 -6.15 -5.92
CA LEU A 152 6.03 -5.33 -4.78
C LEU A 152 5.75 -5.94 -3.40
N THR A 153 4.83 -6.89 -3.27
CA THR A 153 4.69 -7.65 -2.01
C THR A 153 6.01 -8.29 -1.56
N PRO A 154 6.86 -8.87 -2.45
CA PRO A 154 8.21 -9.31 -2.08
C PRO A 154 9.08 -8.20 -1.49
N VAL A 155 8.98 -6.97 -2.03
CA VAL A 155 9.73 -5.80 -1.54
C VAL A 155 9.35 -5.50 -0.10
N ALA A 156 8.05 -5.54 0.26
CA ALA A 156 7.59 -5.32 1.63
C ALA A 156 8.19 -6.35 2.61
N HIS A 157 8.19 -7.64 2.25
CA HIS A 157 8.77 -8.69 3.09
C HIS A 157 10.28 -8.56 3.26
N LEU A 158 11.01 -8.36 2.17
CA LEU A 158 12.47 -8.28 2.19
C LEU A 158 12.95 -7.00 2.87
N ALA A 159 12.28 -5.88 2.62
CA ALA A 159 12.59 -4.62 3.28
C ALA A 159 12.24 -4.64 4.78
N ALA A 160 11.18 -5.32 5.19
CA ALA A 160 10.85 -5.52 6.59
C ALA A 160 11.98 -6.26 7.33
N ILE A 161 12.48 -7.34 6.75
CA ILE A 161 13.54 -8.16 7.34
C ILE A 161 14.84 -7.36 7.46
N LYS A 162 15.29 -6.75 6.36
CA LYS A 162 16.57 -6.01 6.32
C LYS A 162 16.49 -4.71 7.12
N GLY A 163 15.39 -3.98 7.01
CA GLY A 163 15.16 -2.70 7.68
C GLY A 163 14.73 -2.82 9.14
N LYS A 164 14.34 -4.02 9.61
CA LYS A 164 13.82 -4.28 10.96
C LYS A 164 12.60 -3.39 11.31
N VAL A 165 11.73 -3.16 10.33
CA VAL A 165 10.50 -2.38 10.49
C VAL A 165 9.36 -3.18 9.90
N PRO A 166 8.23 -3.37 10.61
CA PRO A 166 7.09 -4.08 10.06
C PRO A 166 6.41 -3.25 8.96
N PHE A 167 5.74 -3.95 8.04
CA PHE A 167 5.03 -3.33 6.92
C PHE A 167 3.53 -3.56 6.98
N ILE A 168 2.78 -2.53 6.65
CA ILE A 168 1.44 -2.62 6.10
C ILE A 168 1.62 -2.54 4.58
N ASN A 169 1.45 -3.68 3.93
CA ASN A 169 1.44 -3.83 2.48
C ASN A 169 0.00 -3.79 2.02
N PHE A 170 -0.41 -2.80 1.22
CA PHE A 170 -1.82 -2.59 0.96
C PHE A 170 -2.13 -2.21 -0.48
N PHE A 171 -3.29 -2.63 -0.91
CA PHE A 171 -3.90 -2.32 -2.21
C PHE A 171 -5.41 -2.15 -2.04
N ASP A 172 -6.06 -1.59 -3.04
CA ASP A 172 -7.48 -1.26 -2.97
C ASP A 172 -8.37 -2.51 -2.89
N GLY A 173 -9.18 -2.58 -1.84
CA GLY A 173 -10.20 -3.60 -1.68
C GLY A 173 -11.24 -3.53 -2.80
N PHE A 174 -11.65 -4.69 -3.31
CA PHE A 174 -12.50 -4.94 -4.45
C PHE A 174 -11.93 -4.48 -5.80
N ARG A 175 -11.34 -3.30 -5.91
CA ARG A 175 -10.75 -2.81 -7.16
C ARG A 175 -9.54 -3.63 -7.57
N THR A 176 -8.50 -3.69 -6.74
CA THR A 176 -7.31 -4.50 -7.01
C THR A 176 -7.46 -5.91 -6.45
N SER A 177 -8.02 -6.04 -5.24
CA SER A 177 -8.08 -7.32 -4.54
C SER A 177 -8.92 -8.40 -5.25
N HIS A 178 -9.95 -8.01 -6.01
CA HIS A 178 -10.85 -8.92 -6.76
C HIS A 178 -10.83 -8.70 -8.27
N GLU A 179 -9.98 -7.81 -8.75
CA GLU A 179 -9.77 -7.64 -10.18
C GLU A 179 -8.98 -8.83 -10.73
N ILE A 180 -9.56 -9.53 -11.71
CA ILE A 180 -8.91 -10.68 -12.34
C ILE A 180 -8.12 -10.20 -13.55
N GLN A 181 -6.79 -10.34 -13.46
CA GLN A 181 -5.87 -9.99 -14.54
C GLN A 181 -5.00 -11.19 -14.92
N LYS A 182 -4.52 -11.19 -16.15
CA LYS A 182 -3.47 -12.10 -16.60
C LYS A 182 -2.13 -11.43 -16.38
N ILE A 183 -1.41 -11.88 -15.35
CA ILE A 183 -0.16 -11.28 -14.88
C ILE A 183 1.02 -12.22 -15.00
N GLU A 184 2.21 -11.68 -14.99
CA GLU A 184 3.45 -12.41 -14.81
C GLU A 184 3.68 -12.74 -13.34
N THR A 185 4.06 -13.98 -13.03
CA THR A 185 4.23 -14.45 -11.66
C THR A 185 5.68 -14.80 -11.35
N TRP A 186 6.08 -14.62 -10.09
CA TRP A 186 7.37 -15.08 -9.60
C TRP A 186 7.42 -16.61 -9.46
N ASP A 187 8.54 -17.22 -9.87
CA ASP A 187 8.93 -18.53 -9.37
C ASP A 187 9.64 -18.37 -8.01
N TYR A 188 9.54 -19.37 -7.15
CA TYR A 188 10.09 -19.27 -5.78
C TYR A 188 11.62 -19.27 -5.74
N GLU A 189 12.29 -19.76 -6.78
CA GLU A 189 13.72 -19.65 -6.96
C GLU A 189 14.14 -18.19 -7.13
N ASP A 190 13.40 -17.39 -7.92
CA ASP A 190 13.67 -15.97 -8.09
C ASP A 190 13.45 -15.18 -6.80
N LEU A 191 12.38 -15.52 -6.04
CA LEU A 191 12.10 -14.91 -4.75
C LEU A 191 13.18 -15.24 -3.71
N LYS A 192 13.69 -16.48 -3.72
CA LYS A 192 14.79 -16.92 -2.87
C LYS A 192 16.10 -16.20 -3.20
N ASP A 193 16.38 -15.99 -4.49
CA ASP A 193 17.59 -15.30 -4.96
C ASP A 193 17.64 -13.82 -4.55
N MET A 194 16.47 -13.16 -4.43
CA MET A 194 16.38 -11.81 -3.91
C MET A 194 16.55 -11.71 -2.38
N ALA A 195 16.39 -12.82 -1.65
CA ALA A 195 16.40 -12.82 -0.20
C ALA A 195 17.80 -12.60 0.38
N ASP A 196 17.91 -11.73 1.37
CA ASP A 196 19.11 -11.57 2.20
C ASP A 196 19.09 -12.62 3.32
N MET A 197 19.74 -13.75 3.06
CA MET A 197 19.77 -14.88 4.01
C MET A 197 20.51 -14.56 5.31
N ASP A 198 21.47 -13.63 5.28
CA ASP A 198 22.19 -13.18 6.48
C ASP A 198 21.28 -12.32 7.36
N ALA A 199 20.47 -11.45 6.76
CA ALA A 199 19.47 -10.66 7.49
C ALA A 199 18.37 -11.55 8.10
N ILE A 200 17.94 -12.59 7.39
CA ILE A 200 16.99 -13.60 7.88
C ILE A 200 17.61 -14.37 9.07
N GLN A 201 18.85 -14.80 8.95
CA GLN A 201 19.52 -15.52 10.02
C GLN A 201 19.72 -14.62 11.25
N ALA A 202 20.13 -13.36 11.05
CA ALA A 202 20.26 -12.38 12.13
C ALA A 202 18.93 -12.13 12.87
N PHE A 203 17.80 -12.10 12.14
CA PHE A 203 16.47 -12.04 12.74
C PHE A 203 16.18 -13.27 13.61
N ARG A 204 16.44 -14.49 13.09
CA ARG A 204 16.24 -15.75 13.82
C ARG A 204 17.14 -15.86 15.06
N ASP A 205 18.38 -15.42 14.95
CA ASP A 205 19.34 -15.42 16.08
C ASP A 205 18.91 -14.44 17.18
N HIS A 206 18.14 -13.41 16.83
CA HIS A 206 17.60 -12.44 17.79
C HIS A 206 16.30 -12.90 18.46
N ALA A 207 15.86 -14.13 18.21
CA ALA A 207 14.67 -14.71 18.84
C ALA A 207 14.83 -14.79 20.37
N LEU A 208 13.70 -14.81 21.09
CA LEU A 208 13.68 -15.10 22.52
C LEU A 208 14.26 -16.50 22.77
N ASN A 209 15.41 -16.54 23.46
CA ASN A 209 16.14 -17.76 23.69
C ASN A 209 16.67 -17.79 25.14
N PRO A 210 16.40 -18.84 25.94
CA PRO A 210 16.87 -18.92 27.32
C PRO A 210 18.40 -18.97 27.44
N ASN A 211 19.13 -19.40 26.39
CA ASN A 211 20.58 -19.39 26.37
C ASN A 211 21.17 -17.99 26.09
N HIS A 212 20.38 -17.10 25.49
CA HIS A 212 20.73 -15.71 25.21
C HIS A 212 19.58 -14.80 25.63
N PRO A 213 19.30 -14.65 26.93
CA PRO A 213 18.13 -13.94 27.40
C PRO A 213 18.22 -12.46 27.06
N CYS A 214 17.14 -11.92 26.55
CA CYS A 214 16.96 -10.48 26.33
C CYS A 214 15.60 -10.03 26.89
N GLN A 215 15.53 -8.77 27.32
CA GLN A 215 14.30 -8.18 27.81
C GLN A 215 13.66 -7.36 26.69
N ARG A 216 12.38 -7.63 26.40
CA ARG A 216 11.56 -6.86 25.47
C ARG A 216 10.26 -6.44 26.12
N GLY A 217 9.70 -5.32 25.69
CA GLY A 217 8.40 -4.88 26.13
C GLY A 217 8.29 -4.58 27.63
N SER A 218 9.39 -4.18 28.26
CA SER A 218 9.41 -3.81 29.67
C SER A 218 8.69 -2.49 29.95
N ALA A 219 8.28 -2.26 31.18
CA ALA A 219 7.83 -0.94 31.63
C ALA A 219 9.04 -0.01 31.77
N GLN A 220 8.91 1.20 31.23
CA GLN A 220 9.93 2.24 31.30
C GLN A 220 9.34 3.51 31.92
N ASN A 221 10.12 4.17 32.77
CA ASN A 221 9.73 5.40 33.44
C ASN A 221 10.17 6.64 32.63
N PRO A 222 9.78 7.88 33.02
CA PRO A 222 10.11 9.11 32.30
C PRO A 222 11.60 9.36 32.06
N ASP A 223 12.47 8.74 32.84
CA ASP A 223 13.92 8.85 32.75
C ASP A 223 14.53 8.22 31.48
N ILE A 224 13.88 7.18 30.91
CA ILE A 224 14.41 6.44 29.75
C ILE A 224 13.43 6.27 28.59
N PHE A 225 12.12 6.39 28.79
CA PHE A 225 11.13 6.09 27.76
C PHE A 225 11.28 6.94 26.50
N PHE A 226 11.51 8.25 26.66
CA PHE A 226 11.63 9.17 25.53
C PHE A 226 12.88 8.88 24.70
N GLN A 227 14.03 8.69 25.34
CA GLN A 227 15.29 8.34 24.66
C GLN A 227 15.15 7.02 23.90
N ALA A 228 14.49 6.03 24.50
CA ALA A 228 14.26 4.74 23.84
C ALA A 228 13.34 4.89 22.60
N ARG A 229 12.34 5.77 22.67
CA ARG A 229 11.49 6.09 21.51
C ARG A 229 12.26 6.77 20.37
N GLU A 230 13.19 7.68 20.68
CA GLU A 230 14.04 8.35 19.68
C GLU A 230 15.11 7.42 19.08
N ALA A 231 15.55 6.40 19.83
CA ALA A 231 16.59 5.47 19.39
C ALA A 231 16.21 4.64 18.15
N CYS A 232 14.92 4.58 17.78
CA CYS A 232 14.48 3.90 16.57
C CYS A 232 14.64 4.73 15.29
N ASN A 233 14.85 6.06 15.38
CA ASN A 233 14.89 6.96 14.22
C ASN A 233 15.85 6.50 13.11
N PRO A 234 17.09 6.03 13.39
CA PRO A 234 18.01 5.58 12.33
C PRO A 234 17.46 4.46 11.44
N PHE A 235 16.58 3.59 11.97
CA PHE A 235 15.95 2.53 11.17
C PHE A 235 14.94 3.10 10.17
N TYR A 236 14.15 4.09 10.58
CA TYR A 236 13.20 4.76 9.70
C TYR A 236 13.90 5.66 8.68
N ASP A 237 14.99 6.32 9.05
CA ASP A 237 15.79 7.15 8.14
C ASP A 237 16.46 6.32 7.04
N ALA A 238 16.91 5.10 7.37
CA ALA A 238 17.54 4.19 6.42
C ALA A 238 16.52 3.43 5.52
N LEU A 239 15.29 3.25 5.99
CA LEU A 239 14.33 2.37 5.34
C LEU A 239 13.97 2.73 3.90
N PRO A 240 13.80 4.02 3.50
CA PRO A 240 13.53 4.35 2.10
C PRO A 240 14.60 3.82 1.14
N ALA A 241 15.87 3.89 1.52
CA ALA A 241 16.97 3.34 0.70
C ALA A 241 16.92 1.80 0.62
N VAL A 242 16.55 1.14 1.71
CA VAL A 242 16.37 -0.32 1.73
C VAL A 242 15.19 -0.75 0.83
N VAL A 243 14.08 -0.02 0.87
CA VAL A 243 12.93 -0.29 -0.02
C VAL A 243 13.33 -0.09 -1.47
N GLN A 244 14.03 1.01 -1.79
CA GLN A 244 14.48 1.27 -3.15
C GLN A 244 15.46 0.18 -3.64
N GLU A 245 16.38 -0.28 -2.80
CA GLU A 245 17.29 -1.40 -3.13
C GLU A 245 16.52 -2.65 -3.59
N TYR A 246 15.44 -3.00 -2.90
CA TYR A 246 14.63 -4.17 -3.29
C TYR A 246 13.75 -3.90 -4.51
N MET A 247 13.25 -2.67 -4.67
CA MET A 247 12.61 -2.26 -5.93
C MET A 247 13.59 -2.37 -7.10
N ASP A 248 14.84 -1.95 -6.92
CA ASP A 248 15.88 -2.04 -7.96
C ASP A 248 16.21 -3.50 -8.32
N LYS A 249 16.26 -4.41 -7.34
CA LYS A 249 16.40 -5.86 -7.60
C LYS A 249 15.24 -6.42 -8.41
N VAL A 250 14.01 -5.99 -8.12
CA VAL A 250 12.82 -6.34 -8.91
C VAL A 250 12.96 -5.77 -10.32
N ASN A 251 13.28 -4.48 -10.45
CA ASN A 251 13.46 -3.80 -11.75
C ASN A 251 14.51 -4.49 -12.63
N GLU A 252 15.64 -4.88 -12.04
CA GLU A 252 16.70 -5.60 -12.75
C GLU A 252 16.23 -6.97 -13.28
N LYS A 253 15.45 -7.70 -12.48
CA LYS A 253 14.96 -9.03 -12.85
C LYS A 253 13.87 -9.02 -13.92
N ILE A 254 13.01 -8.00 -13.93
CA ILE A 254 11.80 -8.00 -14.75
C ILE A 254 11.69 -6.82 -15.72
N GLY A 255 12.65 -5.89 -15.70
CA GLY A 255 12.70 -4.77 -16.64
C GLY A 255 11.68 -3.66 -16.38
N THR A 256 11.30 -3.47 -15.11
CA THR A 256 10.43 -2.37 -14.66
C THR A 256 11.26 -1.17 -14.16
N ASP A 257 10.59 -0.12 -13.66
CA ASP A 257 11.25 1.08 -13.10
C ASP A 257 10.61 1.51 -11.76
N TYR A 258 10.19 0.55 -10.93
CA TYR A 258 9.60 0.84 -9.63
C TYR A 258 10.49 1.72 -8.77
N LYS A 259 9.90 2.80 -8.24
CA LYS A 259 10.52 3.74 -7.31
C LYS A 259 9.56 4.05 -6.17
N LEU A 260 10.08 4.66 -5.10
CA LEU A 260 9.25 5.12 -3.98
C LEU A 260 8.12 6.04 -4.45
N PHE A 261 8.43 6.89 -5.44
CA PHE A 261 7.51 7.75 -6.19
C PHE A 261 7.85 7.66 -7.67
N ASN A 262 6.88 7.32 -8.50
CA ASN A 262 7.05 7.32 -9.96
C ASN A 262 6.26 8.45 -10.58
N TYR A 263 6.89 9.16 -11.49
CA TYR A 263 6.22 10.14 -12.34
C TYR A 263 5.78 9.51 -13.66
N TYR A 264 4.58 9.89 -14.11
CA TYR A 264 4.07 9.59 -15.45
C TYR A 264 3.41 10.82 -16.06
N GLY A 265 3.68 11.14 -17.32
CA GLY A 265 3.10 12.23 -18.07
C GLY A 265 4.11 13.11 -18.81
N ALA A 266 3.74 14.34 -19.14
CA ALA A 266 4.58 15.26 -19.87
C ALA A 266 5.78 15.73 -19.02
N GLU A 267 6.99 15.74 -19.58
CA GLU A 267 8.21 16.22 -18.89
C GLU A 267 8.11 17.69 -18.46
N ASP A 268 7.33 18.47 -19.17
CA ASP A 268 7.07 19.88 -18.92
C ASP A 268 5.63 20.13 -18.41
N ALA A 269 5.08 19.20 -17.65
CA ALA A 269 3.75 19.34 -17.04
C ALA A 269 3.67 20.54 -16.13
N GLU A 270 2.60 21.34 -16.25
CA GLU A 270 2.32 22.48 -15.38
C GLU A 270 1.35 22.13 -14.25
N HIS A 271 0.52 21.10 -14.44
CA HIS A 271 -0.40 20.57 -13.44
C HIS A 271 -0.22 19.06 -13.30
N ILE A 272 0.01 18.63 -12.07
CA ILE A 272 0.12 17.20 -11.75
C ILE A 272 -0.88 16.79 -10.68
N ILE A 273 -1.20 15.50 -10.68
CA ILE A 273 -1.90 14.84 -9.58
C ILE A 273 -0.87 14.06 -8.75
N ILE A 274 -1.07 13.97 -7.43
CA ILE A 274 -0.36 13.03 -6.55
C ILE A 274 -1.41 12.11 -5.94
N ALA A 275 -1.26 10.79 -6.11
CA ALA A 275 -2.24 9.81 -5.66
C ALA A 275 -1.60 8.46 -5.30
N MET A 276 -2.37 7.62 -4.59
CA MET A 276 -2.03 6.23 -4.22
C MET A 276 -3.09 5.25 -4.73
N GLY A 277 -2.68 4.00 -4.96
CA GLY A 277 -3.57 2.89 -5.26
C GLY A 277 -4.11 2.89 -6.69
N SER A 278 -5.20 2.17 -6.90
CA SER A 278 -5.72 1.83 -8.23
C SER A 278 -6.19 3.00 -9.09
N VAL A 279 -6.45 4.16 -8.50
CA VAL A 279 -6.80 5.37 -9.28
C VAL A 279 -5.71 5.79 -10.25
N ASN A 280 -4.45 5.42 -9.96
CA ASN A 280 -3.32 5.77 -10.83
C ASN A 280 -3.49 5.23 -12.25
N ASP A 281 -4.04 4.03 -12.42
CA ASP A 281 -4.28 3.45 -13.75
C ASP A 281 -5.30 4.29 -14.54
N THR A 282 -6.37 4.74 -13.89
CA THR A 282 -7.36 5.65 -14.51
C THR A 282 -6.75 7.02 -14.83
N ILE A 283 -5.84 7.51 -13.98
CA ILE A 283 -5.17 8.78 -14.20
C ILE A 283 -4.21 8.68 -15.40
N GLU A 284 -3.43 7.61 -15.50
CA GLU A 284 -2.50 7.39 -16.63
C GLU A 284 -3.24 7.33 -17.97
N GLU A 285 -4.31 6.54 -18.07
CA GLU A 285 -5.14 6.52 -19.28
C GLU A 285 -5.75 7.90 -19.62
N THR A 286 -6.10 8.67 -18.58
CA THR A 286 -6.63 10.04 -18.77
C THR A 286 -5.51 10.98 -19.24
N ILE A 287 -4.28 10.82 -18.75
CA ILE A 287 -3.12 11.59 -19.21
C ILE A 287 -2.85 11.32 -20.69
N ASP A 288 -2.90 10.07 -21.13
CA ASP A 288 -2.73 9.69 -22.54
C ASP A 288 -3.78 10.33 -23.43
N TYR A 289 -5.05 10.30 -22.99
CA TYR A 289 -6.14 10.99 -23.68
C TYR A 289 -5.90 12.50 -23.79
N LEU A 290 -5.47 13.14 -22.70
CA LEU A 290 -5.17 14.57 -22.66
C LEU A 290 -3.91 14.95 -23.46
N ALA A 291 -2.89 14.09 -23.44
CA ALA A 291 -1.67 14.27 -24.24
C ALA A 291 -1.97 14.27 -25.74
N ALA A 292 -2.88 13.37 -26.20
CA ALA A 292 -3.35 13.36 -27.57
C ALA A 292 -4.05 14.68 -27.97
N ALA A 293 -4.62 15.41 -27.00
CA ALA A 293 -5.19 16.74 -27.16
C ALA A 293 -4.17 17.89 -26.92
N GLY A 294 -2.88 17.59 -26.77
CA GLY A 294 -1.81 18.56 -26.56
C GLY A 294 -1.74 19.18 -25.15
N LYS A 295 -2.40 18.56 -24.15
CA LYS A 295 -2.33 18.99 -22.76
C LYS A 295 -1.08 18.44 -22.07
N LYS A 296 -0.44 19.26 -21.23
CA LYS A 296 0.79 18.92 -20.49
C LYS A 296 0.47 18.69 -19.02
N VAL A 297 0.10 17.47 -18.72
CA VAL A 297 -0.30 17.03 -17.37
C VAL A 297 0.48 15.78 -16.97
N GLY A 298 0.48 15.46 -15.69
CA GLY A 298 1.16 14.27 -15.19
C GLY A 298 0.65 13.82 -13.83
N VAL A 299 1.12 12.69 -13.38
CA VAL A 299 0.85 12.11 -12.06
C VAL A 299 2.13 11.66 -11.38
N VAL A 300 2.21 11.85 -10.06
CA VAL A 300 3.17 11.18 -9.20
C VAL A 300 2.43 10.07 -8.44
N LYS A 301 2.81 8.84 -8.72
CA LYS A 301 2.32 7.65 -8.01
C LYS A 301 3.11 7.44 -6.73
N VAL A 302 2.43 7.43 -5.58
CA VAL A 302 3.04 7.19 -4.28
C VAL A 302 3.00 5.69 -3.98
N ARG A 303 4.16 5.04 -3.84
CA ARG A 303 4.26 3.64 -3.40
C ARG A 303 4.67 3.53 -1.94
N LEU A 304 5.78 4.13 -1.54
CA LEU A 304 6.16 4.16 -0.12
C LEU A 304 5.54 5.39 0.56
N TYR A 305 4.45 5.17 1.31
CA TYR A 305 3.79 6.25 2.05
C TYR A 305 4.42 6.48 3.43
N ARG A 306 4.94 5.43 4.09
CA ARG A 306 5.69 5.51 5.36
C ARG A 306 6.92 4.62 5.31
N PRO A 307 8.11 5.12 5.71
CA PRO A 307 8.42 6.53 6.00
C PRO A 307 8.22 7.43 4.77
N PHE A 308 7.74 8.65 4.97
CA PHE A 308 7.54 9.58 3.85
C PHE A 308 8.86 10.23 3.45
N CYS A 309 9.39 9.87 2.29
CA CYS A 309 10.65 10.41 1.78
C CYS A 309 10.43 11.70 0.98
N ALA A 310 10.51 12.85 1.66
CA ALA A 310 10.29 14.15 1.04
C ALA A 310 11.21 14.40 -0.17
N GLN A 311 12.50 14.04 -0.09
CA GLN A 311 13.44 14.26 -1.19
C GLN A 311 13.07 13.44 -2.43
N ALA A 312 12.69 12.17 -2.27
CA ALA A 312 12.28 11.32 -3.38
C ALA A 312 10.99 11.85 -4.07
N LEU A 313 10.05 12.43 -3.28
CA LEU A 313 8.90 13.12 -3.85
C LEU A 313 9.33 14.36 -4.66
N ILE A 314 10.20 15.21 -4.10
CA ILE A 314 10.69 16.43 -4.76
C ILE A 314 11.40 16.08 -6.08
N ASP A 315 12.19 15.03 -6.09
CA ASP A 315 12.94 14.58 -7.26
C ASP A 315 12.03 14.00 -8.36
N ALA A 316 10.86 13.48 -7.99
CA ALA A 316 9.88 12.95 -8.93
C ALA A 316 9.01 14.03 -9.61
N ILE A 317 8.97 15.25 -9.06
CA ILE A 317 8.12 16.33 -9.59
C ILE A 317 8.87 17.12 -10.66
N PRO A 318 8.31 17.30 -11.89
CA PRO A 318 8.89 18.16 -12.92
C PRO A 318 9.07 19.61 -12.49
N ASP A 319 10.15 20.25 -12.87
CA ASP A 319 10.46 21.64 -12.50
C ASP A 319 9.44 22.68 -13.01
N SER A 320 8.70 22.34 -14.05
CA SER A 320 7.67 23.17 -14.68
C SER A 320 6.36 23.26 -13.91
N VAL A 321 6.17 22.45 -12.87
CA VAL A 321 4.91 22.35 -12.13
C VAL A 321 4.54 23.66 -11.43
N LYS A 322 3.30 24.11 -11.67
CA LYS A 322 2.71 25.31 -11.08
C LYS A 322 1.55 25.00 -10.14
N GLN A 323 0.93 23.82 -10.32
CA GLN A 323 -0.19 23.36 -9.51
C GLN A 323 -0.10 21.85 -9.26
N ILE A 324 -0.42 21.46 -8.05
CA ILE A 324 -0.52 20.06 -7.60
C ILE A 324 -1.92 19.84 -7.05
N SER A 325 -2.59 18.78 -7.51
CA SER A 325 -3.84 18.28 -6.92
C SER A 325 -3.55 16.98 -6.21
N VAL A 326 -3.65 16.94 -4.88
CA VAL A 326 -3.46 15.72 -4.12
C VAL A 326 -4.81 15.03 -3.97
N LEU A 327 -4.90 13.77 -4.40
CA LEU A 327 -6.11 12.96 -4.29
C LEU A 327 -5.97 11.93 -3.17
N ASP A 328 -6.80 12.08 -2.16
CA ASP A 328 -6.91 11.15 -1.03
C ASP A 328 -8.17 10.29 -1.13
N ARG A 329 -8.02 8.97 -0.99
CA ARG A 329 -9.14 8.02 -0.93
C ARG A 329 -9.58 7.77 0.52
N THR A 330 -9.63 8.84 1.30
CA THR A 330 -10.04 8.83 2.70
C THR A 330 -10.66 10.16 3.10
N LYS A 331 -11.31 10.18 4.25
CA LYS A 331 -11.79 11.41 4.87
C LYS A 331 -11.45 11.38 6.36
N GLU A 332 -10.68 12.37 6.80
CA GLU A 332 -10.39 12.61 8.22
C GLU A 332 -11.24 13.78 8.74
N PRO A 333 -12.39 13.52 9.40
CA PRO A 333 -13.28 14.58 9.85
C PRO A 333 -12.59 15.50 10.86
N GLY A 334 -12.65 16.82 10.61
CA GLY A 334 -12.06 17.84 11.48
C GLY A 334 -10.60 18.17 11.20
N ALA A 335 -9.91 17.43 10.33
CA ALA A 335 -8.55 17.78 9.90
C ALA A 335 -8.53 18.98 8.93
N LEU A 336 -7.39 19.66 8.84
CA LEU A 336 -7.16 20.76 7.89
C LEU A 336 -7.14 20.26 6.44
N GLY A 337 -6.73 19.02 6.24
CA GLY A 337 -6.68 18.31 4.95
C GLY A 337 -6.56 16.81 5.19
N GLU A 338 -6.60 16.05 4.14
CA GLU A 338 -6.47 14.59 4.21
C GLU A 338 -4.98 14.20 4.41
N PRO A 339 -4.68 12.97 4.85
CA PRO A 339 -3.32 12.60 5.25
C PRO A 339 -2.25 12.77 4.19
N LEU A 340 -2.47 12.33 2.95
CA LEU A 340 -1.47 12.48 1.88
C LEU A 340 -1.24 13.95 1.54
N TYR A 341 -2.33 14.74 1.46
CA TYR A 341 -2.22 16.18 1.22
C TYR A 341 -1.36 16.86 2.28
N LEU A 342 -1.57 16.57 3.56
CA LEU A 342 -0.81 17.18 4.66
C LEU A 342 0.68 16.81 4.58
N ASP A 343 1.01 15.57 4.24
CA ASP A 343 2.40 15.12 4.07
C ASP A 343 3.06 15.80 2.86
N VAL A 344 2.35 15.93 1.74
CA VAL A 344 2.85 16.64 0.54
C VAL A 344 3.11 18.10 0.86
N VAL A 345 2.18 18.79 1.51
CA VAL A 345 2.38 20.21 1.93
C VAL A 345 3.60 20.34 2.84
N ALA A 346 3.74 19.45 3.83
CA ALA A 346 4.89 19.47 4.73
C ALA A 346 6.22 19.21 4.01
N ALA A 347 6.24 18.28 3.05
CA ALA A 347 7.44 17.96 2.27
C ALA A 347 7.88 19.08 1.32
N LEU A 348 6.92 19.84 0.77
CA LEU A 348 7.22 20.84 -0.26
C LEU A 348 7.44 22.25 0.29
N LYS A 349 7.06 22.56 1.54
CA LYS A 349 7.05 23.94 2.11
C LYS A 349 8.40 24.67 2.05
N ASP A 350 9.51 23.94 2.17
CA ASP A 350 10.88 24.50 2.16
C ASP A 350 11.67 24.07 0.91
N SER A 351 10.99 23.50 -0.10
CA SER A 351 11.58 23.05 -1.36
C SER A 351 11.54 24.09 -2.46
N LYS A 352 12.08 23.74 -3.63
CA LYS A 352 11.91 24.53 -4.86
C LYS A 352 10.45 24.75 -5.28
N PHE A 353 9.52 23.96 -4.73
CA PHE A 353 8.08 24.01 -5.00
C PHE A 353 7.26 24.74 -3.92
N LYS A 354 7.90 25.47 -3.00
CA LYS A 354 7.23 26.16 -1.87
C LYS A 354 6.12 27.14 -2.29
N ASP A 355 6.19 27.68 -3.49
CA ASP A 355 5.22 28.65 -4.03
C ASP A 355 4.19 28.02 -4.97
N VAL A 356 4.24 26.69 -5.17
CA VAL A 356 3.29 25.94 -6.02
C VAL A 356 1.94 25.85 -5.30
N LYS A 357 0.85 26.01 -6.05
CA LYS A 357 -0.51 25.83 -5.51
C LYS A 357 -0.76 24.35 -5.26
N ILE A 358 -1.15 23.97 -4.04
CA ILE A 358 -1.45 22.60 -3.68
C ILE A 358 -2.92 22.49 -3.26
N PHE A 359 -3.70 21.74 -4.02
CA PHE A 359 -5.13 21.50 -3.80
C PHE A 359 -5.35 20.13 -3.18
N THR A 360 -6.41 19.99 -2.37
CA THR A 360 -6.80 18.72 -1.75
C THR A 360 -8.13 18.22 -2.31
N GLY A 361 -8.14 17.02 -2.85
CA GLY A 361 -9.30 16.36 -3.41
C GLY A 361 -9.61 15.02 -2.75
N ARG A 362 -10.88 14.74 -2.48
CA ARG A 362 -11.35 13.44 -2.02
C ARG A 362 -12.07 12.72 -3.15
N TYR A 363 -11.84 11.40 -3.24
CA TYR A 363 -12.45 10.55 -4.26
C TYR A 363 -12.71 9.14 -3.72
N GLY A 364 -13.57 8.39 -4.40
CA GLY A 364 -13.61 6.95 -4.36
C GLY A 364 -13.96 6.29 -3.02
N LEU A 365 -14.49 7.03 -2.03
CA LEU A 365 -14.89 6.44 -0.74
C LEU A 365 -15.95 5.36 -0.95
N GLY A 366 -15.78 4.22 -0.25
CA GLY A 366 -16.67 3.09 -0.39
C GLY A 366 -16.76 2.58 -1.83
N SER A 367 -15.65 2.58 -2.58
CA SER A 367 -15.55 2.19 -4.00
C SER A 367 -16.43 2.99 -4.95
N LYS A 368 -16.76 4.24 -4.64
CA LYS A 368 -17.40 5.12 -5.62
C LYS A 368 -16.54 5.21 -6.86
N ASP A 369 -17.16 5.05 -8.03
CA ASP A 369 -16.44 5.08 -9.31
C ASP A 369 -15.71 6.39 -9.53
N THR A 370 -14.48 6.29 -10.07
CA THR A 370 -13.67 7.41 -10.53
C THR A 370 -13.43 7.22 -12.03
N THR A 371 -13.91 8.17 -12.83
CA THR A 371 -13.89 8.08 -14.29
C THR A 371 -12.87 9.03 -14.92
N PRO A 372 -12.40 8.77 -16.15
CA PRO A 372 -11.55 9.70 -16.88
C PRO A 372 -12.08 11.12 -16.94
N ALA A 373 -13.39 11.31 -17.14
CA ALA A 373 -14.01 12.64 -17.17
C ALA A 373 -13.89 13.38 -15.81
N GLN A 374 -13.94 12.66 -14.69
CA GLN A 374 -13.71 13.24 -13.36
C GLN A 374 -12.24 13.62 -13.17
N ILE A 375 -11.29 12.84 -13.68
CA ILE A 375 -9.87 13.17 -13.64
C ILE A 375 -9.57 14.39 -14.53
N VAL A 376 -10.21 14.51 -15.70
CA VAL A 376 -10.14 15.75 -16.51
C VAL A 376 -10.61 16.96 -15.71
N ALA A 377 -11.73 16.85 -14.98
CA ALA A 377 -12.23 17.93 -14.14
C ALA A 377 -11.22 18.34 -13.05
N VAL A 378 -10.41 17.41 -12.51
CA VAL A 378 -9.32 17.72 -11.58
C VAL A 378 -8.23 18.55 -12.27
N TYR A 379 -7.80 18.17 -13.47
CA TYR A 379 -6.80 18.94 -14.21
C TYR A 379 -7.29 20.31 -14.66
N GLU A 380 -8.59 20.48 -14.88
CA GLU A 380 -9.20 21.76 -15.24
C GLU A 380 -9.51 22.66 -14.03
N ASN A 381 -9.48 22.09 -12.81
CA ASN A 381 -9.74 22.86 -11.59
C ASN A 381 -8.58 23.77 -11.25
N THR A 382 -8.78 25.08 -11.32
CA THR A 382 -7.79 26.12 -10.99
C THR A 382 -8.19 26.98 -9.80
N THR A 383 -9.39 26.77 -9.23
CA THR A 383 -10.00 27.70 -8.26
C THR A 383 -10.48 27.05 -6.98
N LYS A 384 -10.93 25.80 -7.02
CA LYS A 384 -11.50 25.11 -5.86
C LYS A 384 -10.39 24.34 -5.13
N GLU A 385 -9.80 24.97 -4.11
CA GLU A 385 -8.65 24.42 -3.36
C GLU A 385 -9.00 23.13 -2.60
N LYS A 386 -10.24 23.03 -2.11
CA LYS A 386 -10.78 21.82 -1.47
C LYS A 386 -11.95 21.33 -2.30
N PHE A 387 -11.86 20.08 -2.78
CA PHE A 387 -12.88 19.55 -3.67
C PHE A 387 -13.15 18.05 -3.44
N THR A 388 -14.24 17.58 -4.04
CA THR A 388 -14.53 16.16 -4.21
C THR A 388 -14.79 15.87 -5.69
N ILE A 389 -14.67 14.60 -6.08
CA ILE A 389 -15.13 14.10 -7.38
C ILE A 389 -16.02 12.88 -7.18
N GLY A 390 -16.98 12.66 -8.10
CA GLY A 390 -17.84 11.48 -8.10
C GLY A 390 -19.15 11.64 -7.32
N ILE A 391 -19.41 12.76 -6.65
CA ILE A 391 -20.70 13.04 -5.98
C ILE A 391 -21.57 13.89 -6.92
N VAL A 392 -22.76 13.40 -7.25
CA VAL A 392 -23.70 14.07 -8.16
C VAL A 392 -24.69 14.94 -7.37
N ASP A 393 -25.24 14.41 -6.28
CA ASP A 393 -26.14 15.08 -5.34
C ASP A 393 -25.34 15.72 -4.19
N ASP A 394 -24.48 16.68 -4.54
CA ASP A 394 -23.50 17.28 -3.64
C ASP A 394 -24.12 18.34 -2.74
N VAL A 395 -24.40 17.95 -1.49
CA VAL A 395 -24.89 18.88 -0.44
C VAL A 395 -23.80 19.79 0.14
N THR A 396 -22.54 19.50 -0.12
CA THR A 396 -21.38 20.27 0.41
C THR A 396 -20.89 21.35 -0.54
N ASN A 397 -21.32 21.33 -1.80
CA ASN A 397 -20.87 22.19 -2.89
C ASN A 397 -19.34 22.10 -3.15
N LEU A 398 -18.73 20.96 -2.84
CA LEU A 398 -17.30 20.70 -3.05
C LEU A 398 -17.02 19.92 -4.33
N SER A 399 -18.00 19.20 -4.89
CA SER A 399 -17.79 18.40 -6.10
C SER A 399 -17.44 19.28 -7.30
N LEU A 400 -16.49 18.79 -8.09
CA LEU A 400 -16.19 19.35 -9.39
C LEU A 400 -17.27 18.91 -10.38
N GLU A 401 -17.68 19.82 -11.24
CA GLU A 401 -18.54 19.50 -12.36
C GLU A 401 -17.79 18.61 -13.35
N THR A 402 -18.43 17.53 -13.77
CA THR A 402 -17.85 16.55 -14.69
C THR A 402 -18.43 16.75 -16.08
N GLY A 403 -17.56 16.82 -17.08
CA GLY A 403 -17.95 16.89 -18.48
C GLY A 403 -18.62 15.60 -19.01
N ALA A 404 -18.79 15.52 -20.31
CA ALA A 404 -19.32 14.31 -20.96
C ALA A 404 -18.43 13.09 -20.67
N PRO A 405 -19.02 11.87 -20.62
CA PRO A 405 -18.23 10.65 -20.45
C PRO A 405 -17.13 10.50 -21.51
N ILE A 406 -15.94 10.13 -21.05
CA ILE A 406 -14.78 9.85 -21.89
C ILE A 406 -14.58 8.35 -21.93
N VAL A 407 -14.39 7.80 -23.13
CA VAL A 407 -14.09 6.39 -23.36
C VAL A 407 -12.59 6.27 -23.69
N THR A 408 -11.86 5.62 -22.82
CA THR A 408 -10.41 5.32 -23.00
C THR A 408 -10.18 3.87 -23.44
N THR A 409 -11.25 3.06 -23.48
CA THR A 409 -11.18 1.64 -23.85
C THR A 409 -10.63 1.47 -25.27
N PRO A 410 -9.57 0.66 -25.48
CA PRO A 410 -9.01 0.42 -26.82
C PRO A 410 -10.01 -0.16 -27.80
N GLU A 411 -9.85 0.15 -29.09
CA GLU A 411 -10.66 -0.44 -30.15
C GLU A 411 -10.53 -1.96 -30.17
N GLY A 412 -11.64 -2.65 -30.37
CA GLY A 412 -11.71 -4.12 -30.36
C GLY A 412 -11.93 -4.75 -28.96
N THR A 413 -12.00 -3.94 -27.90
CA THR A 413 -12.37 -4.44 -26.56
C THR A 413 -13.85 -4.77 -26.49
N THR A 414 -14.18 -5.97 -25.99
CA THR A 414 -15.57 -6.38 -25.73
C THR A 414 -15.90 -6.13 -24.26
N ASN A 415 -16.85 -5.22 -23.99
CA ASN A 415 -17.38 -4.98 -22.67
C ASN A 415 -18.61 -5.84 -22.41
N CYS A 416 -18.60 -6.64 -21.34
CA CYS A 416 -19.73 -7.43 -20.88
C CYS A 416 -20.11 -7.02 -19.47
N LYS A 417 -21.41 -6.87 -19.20
CA LYS A 417 -21.93 -6.62 -17.86
C LYS A 417 -22.92 -7.72 -17.49
N PHE A 418 -22.65 -8.40 -16.40
CA PHE A 418 -23.51 -9.45 -15.88
C PHE A 418 -24.32 -8.91 -14.69
N TRP A 419 -25.62 -9.21 -14.71
CA TRP A 419 -26.53 -8.85 -13.64
C TRP A 419 -27.05 -10.11 -12.96
N GLY A 420 -26.98 -10.15 -11.62
CA GLY A 420 -27.50 -11.25 -10.81
C GLY A 420 -28.40 -10.74 -9.68
N LEU A 421 -29.27 -11.61 -9.17
CA LEU A 421 -30.04 -11.39 -7.96
C LEU A 421 -29.30 -12.04 -6.79
N GLY A 422 -28.86 -11.21 -5.85
CA GLY A 422 -28.09 -11.64 -4.68
C GLY A 422 -26.59 -11.68 -4.92
N ALA A 423 -25.85 -11.66 -3.85
CA ALA A 423 -24.39 -11.84 -3.78
C ALA A 423 -24.08 -13.10 -3.00
#